data_ca50cc6267832a080427699b81db0c10
#
_entry.id   ca50cc6267832a080427699b81db0c10
#
_cell.length_a   1.000
_cell.length_b   1.000
_cell.length_c   1.000
_cell.angle_alpha   90.00
_cell.angle_beta   90.00
_cell.angle_gamma   90.00
#
_symmetry.space_group_name_H-M   'P 1'
#
loop_
_entity.id
_entity.type
_entity.pdbx_description
1 polymer ?
#
loop_
_entity_poly.entity_id
_entity_poly.type
_entity_poly.pdbx_seq_one_letter_code
_entity_poly.pdbx_strand_id
1 'polypeptide(L)'
;MSLTSILFSLADRIAPPRTAHAHCDLPCGVYDPAQARIEAESVKACMEKFNASDDPVFRQRAIMIKEERAELVKHHLWVLWTDYFKPEHAERFPELHELVWMTTKAAGESKKTCDVAVADKLLAGIAEIDRIFKETKKA
;
A
#
# COMPACT_ATOMS: atom_id res chain seq x y z
N MET A 1 -38.17 -3.53 -16.96
CA MET A 1 -37.32 -3.39 -15.73
C MET A 1 -37.86 -4.37 -14.68
N SER A 2 -36.97 -5.17 -14.13
CA SER A 2 -37.33 -6.15 -13.06
C SER A 2 -37.72 -5.41 -11.77
N LEU A 3 -38.66 -5.95 -11.00
CA LEU A 3 -39.04 -5.41 -9.68
C LEU A 3 -37.82 -5.27 -8.73
N THR A 4 -36.88 -6.18 -8.84
CA THR A 4 -35.62 -6.13 -8.11
C THR A 4 -34.75 -4.92 -8.49
N SER A 5 -34.68 -4.57 -9.77
CA SER A 5 -33.96 -3.40 -10.26
C SER A 5 -34.56 -2.07 -9.74
N ILE A 6 -35.89 -2.01 -9.61
CA ILE A 6 -36.58 -0.84 -9.07
C ILE A 6 -36.32 -0.71 -7.57
N LEU A 7 -36.34 -1.83 -6.82
CA LEU A 7 -36.08 -1.84 -5.39
C LEU A 7 -34.63 -1.41 -5.05
N PHE A 8 -33.64 -1.87 -5.81
CA PHE A 8 -32.24 -1.44 -5.63
C PHE A 8 -32.07 0.04 -5.94
N SER A 9 -32.68 0.55 -7.03
CA SER A 9 -32.63 1.98 -7.36
C SER A 9 -33.31 2.86 -6.31
N LEU A 10 -34.35 2.36 -5.64
CA LEU A 10 -35.01 3.07 -4.55
C LEU A 10 -34.17 3.06 -3.28
N ALA A 11 -33.52 1.93 -2.97
CA ALA A 11 -32.61 1.81 -1.84
C ALA A 11 -31.41 2.77 -1.96
N ASP A 12 -30.84 2.93 -3.14
CA ASP A 12 -29.75 3.87 -3.43
C ASP A 12 -30.15 5.34 -3.25
N ARG A 13 -31.43 5.66 -3.43
CA ARG A 13 -31.95 7.01 -3.21
C ARG A 13 -32.22 7.33 -1.72
N ILE A 14 -32.54 6.32 -0.92
CA ILE A 14 -32.84 6.46 0.51
C ILE A 14 -31.57 6.36 1.34
N ALA A 15 -30.63 5.50 0.94
CA ALA A 15 -29.33 5.31 1.58
C ALA A 15 -28.25 5.25 0.49
N PRO A 16 -27.78 6.39 -0.03
CA PRO A 16 -26.74 6.40 -1.03
C PRO A 16 -25.49 5.67 -0.50
N PRO A 17 -24.80 4.89 -1.35
CA PRO A 17 -23.61 4.18 -0.94
C PRO A 17 -22.60 5.16 -0.33
N ARG A 18 -22.09 4.84 0.85
CA ARG A 18 -21.00 5.62 1.45
C ARG A 18 -19.78 5.46 0.60
N THR A 19 -19.34 6.54 -0.03
CA THR A 19 -18.06 6.57 -0.73
C THR A 19 -16.96 6.51 0.35
N ALA A 20 -16.23 5.41 0.40
CA ALA A 20 -15.02 5.33 1.21
C ALA A 20 -13.89 5.99 0.42
N HIS A 21 -13.47 7.16 0.86
CA HIS A 21 -12.26 7.78 0.35
C HIS A 21 -11.04 7.08 0.98
N ALA A 22 -10.11 6.63 0.16
CA ALA A 22 -8.89 5.94 0.62
C ALA A 22 -7.95 6.89 1.37
N HIS A 23 -8.11 8.21 1.15
CA HIS A 23 -7.45 9.31 1.82
C HIS A 23 -8.46 10.46 1.97
N CYS A 24 -8.09 11.58 2.59
CA CYS A 24 -9.01 12.72 2.67
C CYS A 24 -9.25 13.33 1.27
N ASP A 25 -10.48 13.74 0.99
CA ASP A 25 -10.89 14.48 -0.21
C ASP A 25 -10.42 15.95 -0.19
N LEU A 26 -9.95 16.41 0.97
CA LEU A 26 -9.32 17.71 1.14
C LEU A 26 -7.82 17.59 0.83
N PRO A 27 -7.24 18.41 -0.04
CA PRO A 27 -5.80 18.41 -0.33
C PRO A 27 -5.02 18.95 0.88
N CYS A 28 -4.81 18.08 1.88
CA CYS A 28 -4.17 18.44 3.14
C CYS A 28 -2.65 18.68 3.01
N GLY A 29 -2.01 18.15 1.96
CA GLY A 29 -0.56 18.24 1.74
C GLY A 29 0.27 17.39 2.72
N VAL A 30 -0.36 16.60 3.56
CA VAL A 30 0.30 15.76 4.57
C VAL A 30 0.52 14.35 4.00
N TYR A 31 1.66 14.15 3.38
CA TYR A 31 2.09 12.87 2.79
C TYR A 31 3.50 12.54 3.27
N ASP A 32 3.74 11.25 3.56
CA ASP A 32 5.07 10.76 3.95
C ASP A 32 5.22 9.27 3.59
N PRO A 33 6.26 8.89 2.83
CA PRO A 33 6.59 7.48 2.56
C PRO A 33 6.90 6.65 3.81
N ALA A 34 7.13 7.28 4.95
CA ALA A 34 7.36 6.61 6.23
C ALA A 34 6.22 5.66 6.62
N GLN A 35 4.97 5.94 6.23
CA GLN A 35 3.85 5.05 6.48
C GLN A 35 4.04 3.69 5.78
N ALA A 36 4.38 3.71 4.49
CA ALA A 36 4.67 2.50 3.73
C ALA A 36 5.88 1.75 4.30
N ARG A 37 6.93 2.47 4.72
CA ARG A 37 8.14 1.89 5.31
C ARG A 37 7.84 1.17 6.62
N ILE A 38 7.09 1.76 7.54
CA ILE A 38 6.74 1.16 8.82
C ILE A 38 5.98 -0.15 8.62
N GLU A 39 5.02 -0.17 7.69
CA GLU A 39 4.28 -1.38 7.36
C GLU A 39 5.16 -2.46 6.71
N ALA A 40 6.11 -2.08 5.85
CA ALA A 40 7.04 -3.00 5.23
C ALA A 40 8.06 -3.58 6.25
N GLU A 41 8.51 -2.80 7.23
CA GLU A 41 9.31 -3.28 8.36
C GLU A 41 8.53 -4.31 9.18
N SER A 42 7.23 -4.09 9.39
CA SER A 42 6.34 -5.05 10.06
C SER A 42 6.19 -6.34 9.25
N VAL A 43 6.07 -6.26 7.91
CA VAL A 43 6.06 -7.42 7.01
C VAL A 43 7.33 -8.24 7.20
N LYS A 44 8.50 -7.60 7.15
CA LYS A 44 9.80 -8.28 7.35
C LYS A 44 9.88 -8.95 8.71
N ALA A 45 9.53 -8.23 9.77
CA ALA A 45 9.55 -8.76 11.15
C ALA A 45 8.61 -9.98 11.31
N CYS A 46 7.45 -9.98 10.65
CA CYS A 46 6.54 -11.13 10.65
C CYS A 46 7.14 -12.35 9.94
N MET A 47 7.87 -12.14 8.82
CA MET A 47 8.57 -13.23 8.11
C MET A 47 9.69 -13.82 8.97
N GLU A 48 10.50 -12.98 9.58
CA GLU A 48 11.59 -13.41 10.48
C GLU A 48 11.06 -14.21 11.67
N LYS A 49 10.02 -13.74 12.32
CA LYS A 49 9.35 -14.41 13.43
C LYS A 49 8.67 -15.71 13.01
N PHE A 50 8.05 -15.76 11.85
CA PHE A 50 7.49 -16.98 11.28
C PHE A 50 8.58 -18.04 11.07
N ASN A 51 9.73 -17.66 10.54
CA ASN A 51 10.83 -18.57 10.26
C ASN A 51 11.54 -19.06 11.54
N ALA A 52 11.49 -18.26 12.61
CA ALA A 52 12.12 -18.57 13.90
C ALA A 52 11.23 -19.40 14.85
N SER A 53 9.98 -19.67 14.51
CA SER A 53 9.03 -20.35 15.40
C SER A 53 8.50 -21.62 14.77
N ASP A 54 8.40 -22.70 15.57
CA ASP A 54 7.74 -23.96 15.20
C ASP A 54 6.30 -24.05 15.76
N ASP A 55 5.84 -23.07 16.55
CA ASP A 55 4.48 -23.02 17.06
C ASP A 55 3.50 -22.73 15.91
N PRO A 56 2.59 -23.67 15.58
CA PRO A 56 1.67 -23.52 14.47
C PRO A 56 0.68 -22.37 14.66
N VAL A 57 0.25 -22.09 15.87
CA VAL A 57 -0.69 -21.00 16.19
C VAL A 57 0.01 -19.64 15.98
N PHE A 58 1.23 -19.51 16.48
CA PHE A 58 2.04 -18.30 16.27
C PHE A 58 2.34 -18.06 14.79
N ARG A 59 2.74 -19.11 14.05
CA ARG A 59 3.03 -19.03 12.60
C ARG A 59 1.79 -18.60 11.82
N GLN A 60 0.63 -19.14 12.12
CA GLN A 60 -0.63 -18.74 11.47
C GLN A 60 -0.94 -17.26 11.72
N ARG A 61 -0.78 -16.77 12.94
CA ARG A 61 -0.97 -15.36 13.28
C ARG A 61 0.03 -14.46 12.58
N ALA A 62 1.30 -14.88 12.50
CA ALA A 62 2.34 -14.13 11.79
C ALA A 62 1.99 -13.96 10.30
N ILE A 63 1.46 -15.00 9.64
CA ILE A 63 1.00 -14.91 8.25
C ILE A 63 -0.16 -13.92 8.11
N MET A 64 -1.16 -13.98 8.98
CA MET A 64 -2.32 -13.09 8.92
C MET A 64 -1.92 -11.63 9.07
N ILE A 65 -1.06 -11.33 10.03
CA ILE A 65 -0.56 -9.97 10.25
C ILE A 65 0.31 -9.51 9.07
N LYS A 66 1.18 -10.37 8.56
CA LYS A 66 2.01 -10.09 7.37
C LYS A 66 1.14 -9.71 6.15
N GLU A 67 0.08 -10.46 5.89
CA GLU A 67 -0.89 -10.17 4.82
C GLU A 67 -1.51 -8.78 4.96
N GLU A 68 -2.00 -8.47 6.14
CA GLU A 68 -2.61 -7.17 6.45
C GLU A 68 -1.62 -6.02 6.27
N ARG A 69 -0.39 -6.16 6.82
CA ARG A 69 0.65 -5.13 6.70
C ARG A 69 1.09 -4.93 5.25
N ALA A 70 1.23 -6.01 4.47
CA ALA A 70 1.57 -5.92 3.05
C ALA A 70 0.47 -5.22 2.22
N GLU A 71 -0.80 -5.39 2.58
CA GLU A 71 -1.89 -4.63 1.96
C GLU A 71 -1.82 -3.14 2.30
N LEU A 72 -1.50 -2.80 3.54
CA LEU A 72 -1.31 -1.40 3.95
C LEU A 72 -0.12 -0.75 3.23
N VAL A 73 0.97 -1.48 3.00
CA VAL A 73 2.08 -0.97 2.14
C VAL A 73 1.56 -0.56 0.77
N LYS A 74 0.79 -1.43 0.12
CA LYS A 74 0.21 -1.14 -1.20
C LYS A 74 -0.68 0.10 -1.15
N HIS A 75 -1.55 0.18 -0.16
CA HIS A 75 -2.44 1.32 0.04
C HIS A 75 -1.66 2.64 0.15
N HIS A 76 -0.62 2.69 0.99
CA HIS A 76 0.19 3.90 1.15
C HIS A 76 0.97 4.27 -0.12
N LEU A 77 1.45 3.29 -0.88
CA LEU A 77 2.10 3.53 -2.18
C LEU A 77 1.11 4.10 -3.21
N TRP A 78 -0.12 3.58 -3.27
CA TRP A 78 -1.16 4.08 -4.17
C TRP A 78 -1.55 5.51 -3.84
N VAL A 79 -1.72 5.84 -2.56
CA VAL A 79 -2.01 7.21 -2.11
C VAL A 79 -0.90 8.17 -2.52
N LEU A 80 0.37 7.80 -2.35
CA LEU A 80 1.49 8.62 -2.82
C LEU A 80 1.45 8.83 -4.33
N TRP A 81 1.18 7.77 -5.08
CA TRP A 81 1.16 7.81 -6.54
C TRP A 81 0.00 8.64 -7.10
N THR A 82 -1.20 8.47 -6.57
CA THR A 82 -2.41 9.10 -7.11
C THR A 82 -2.68 10.49 -6.56
N ASP A 83 -2.29 10.77 -5.32
CA ASP A 83 -2.69 11.98 -4.62
C ASP A 83 -1.54 12.97 -4.40
N TYR A 84 -0.30 12.48 -4.26
CA TYR A 84 0.88 13.32 -4.04
C TYR A 84 1.66 13.59 -5.32
N PHE A 85 2.11 12.54 -6.03
CA PHE A 85 2.92 12.70 -7.23
C PHE A 85 2.12 13.33 -8.37
N LYS A 86 2.78 14.20 -9.14
CA LYS A 86 2.19 14.97 -10.22
C LYS A 86 2.95 14.71 -11.52
N PRO A 87 2.40 15.09 -12.69
CA PRO A 87 3.09 14.94 -13.99
C PRO A 87 4.49 15.51 -14.01
N GLU A 88 4.71 16.71 -13.45
CA GLU A 88 6.03 17.33 -13.37
C GLU A 88 7.06 16.49 -12.58
N HIS A 89 6.62 15.73 -11.58
CA HIS A 89 7.49 14.81 -10.85
C HIS A 89 7.89 13.60 -11.72
N ALA A 90 6.95 13.07 -12.50
CA ALA A 90 7.22 11.97 -13.42
C ALA A 90 8.12 12.40 -14.60
N GLU A 91 8.00 13.64 -15.06
CA GLU A 91 8.90 14.21 -16.07
C GLU A 91 10.32 14.36 -15.54
N ARG A 92 10.48 14.82 -14.29
CA ARG A 92 11.77 14.99 -13.62
C ARG A 92 12.42 13.66 -13.22
N PHE A 93 11.62 12.66 -12.89
CA PHE A 93 12.03 11.32 -12.48
C PHE A 93 11.33 10.27 -13.34
N PRO A 94 11.81 10.02 -14.58
CA PRO A 94 11.15 9.10 -15.52
C PRO A 94 11.00 7.67 -15.00
N GLU A 95 11.87 7.25 -14.08
CA GLU A 95 11.84 5.93 -13.43
C GLU A 95 10.71 5.79 -12.39
N LEU A 96 10.08 6.89 -11.96
CA LEU A 96 9.15 6.91 -10.82
C LEU A 96 7.95 5.97 -11.02
N HIS A 97 7.37 5.95 -12.22
CA HIS A 97 6.23 5.09 -12.51
C HIS A 97 6.59 3.60 -12.36
N GLU A 98 7.67 3.17 -12.98
CA GLU A 98 8.14 1.78 -12.89
C GLU A 98 8.52 1.42 -11.45
N LEU A 99 9.19 2.32 -10.74
CA LEU A 99 9.59 2.15 -9.34
C LEU A 99 8.38 1.91 -8.44
N VAL A 100 7.34 2.75 -8.52
CA VAL A 100 6.11 2.58 -7.72
C VAL A 100 5.41 1.27 -8.08
N TRP A 101 5.33 0.96 -9.37
CA TRP A 101 4.71 -0.27 -9.85
C TRP A 101 5.44 -1.51 -9.33
N MET A 102 6.79 -1.58 -9.49
CA MET A 102 7.60 -2.69 -9.03
C MET A 102 7.57 -2.84 -7.50
N THR A 103 7.61 -1.74 -6.76
CA THR A 103 7.52 -1.76 -5.30
C THR A 103 6.15 -2.27 -4.83
N THR A 104 5.07 -1.86 -5.50
CA THR A 104 3.72 -2.39 -5.24
C THR A 104 3.62 -3.89 -5.56
N LYS A 105 4.27 -4.35 -6.63
CA LYS A 105 4.38 -5.78 -6.96
C LYS A 105 5.14 -6.54 -5.88
N ALA A 106 6.24 -6.00 -5.35
CA ALA A 106 7.01 -6.60 -4.26
C ALA A 106 6.17 -6.73 -2.98
N ALA A 107 5.32 -5.76 -2.66
CA ALA A 107 4.35 -5.88 -1.57
C ALA A 107 3.36 -7.03 -1.80
N GLY A 108 2.89 -7.21 -3.03
CA GLY A 108 2.05 -8.36 -3.42
C GLY A 108 2.78 -9.70 -3.29
N GLU A 109 4.05 -9.79 -3.69
CA GLU A 109 4.87 -10.99 -3.52
C GLU A 109 5.11 -11.32 -2.05
N SER A 110 5.30 -10.32 -1.19
CA SER A 110 5.45 -10.49 0.26
C SER A 110 4.27 -11.22 0.91
N LYS A 111 3.07 -11.17 0.32
CA LYS A 111 1.92 -11.95 0.78
C LYS A 111 2.10 -13.44 0.58
N LYS A 112 2.74 -13.85 -0.50
CA LYS A 112 2.82 -15.25 -0.97
C LYS A 112 3.96 -16.05 -0.35
N THR A 113 4.90 -15.42 0.34
CA THR A 113 6.11 -16.04 0.84
C THR A 113 6.48 -15.55 2.24
N CYS A 114 7.34 -16.28 2.93
CA CYS A 114 8.06 -15.85 4.12
C CYS A 114 9.58 -15.72 3.86
N ASP A 115 9.99 -15.57 2.59
CA ASP A 115 11.36 -15.26 2.22
C ASP A 115 11.66 -13.78 2.53
N VAL A 116 12.54 -13.56 3.50
CA VAL A 116 12.93 -12.22 3.98
C VAL A 116 13.55 -11.38 2.86
N ALA A 117 14.21 -12.00 1.87
CA ALA A 117 14.79 -11.28 0.74
C ALA A 117 13.74 -10.52 -0.09
N VAL A 118 12.49 -10.99 -0.12
CA VAL A 118 11.37 -10.29 -0.78
C VAL A 118 11.00 -9.01 -0.01
N ALA A 119 11.00 -9.08 1.32
CA ALA A 119 10.77 -7.89 2.15
C ALA A 119 11.93 -6.88 2.06
N ASP A 120 13.17 -7.34 1.91
CA ASP A 120 14.32 -6.46 1.69
C ASP A 120 14.21 -5.69 0.36
N LYS A 121 13.76 -6.35 -0.71
CA LYS A 121 13.47 -5.68 -2.01
C LYS A 121 12.35 -4.65 -1.86
N LEU A 122 11.29 -4.97 -1.12
CA LEU A 122 10.20 -4.06 -0.84
C LEU A 122 10.70 -2.81 -0.11
N LEU A 123 11.49 -2.97 0.94
CA LEU A 123 12.07 -1.86 1.70
C LEU A 123 13.03 -1.02 0.86
N ALA A 124 13.83 -1.63 0.00
CA ALA A 124 14.72 -0.91 -0.92
C ALA A 124 13.91 -0.05 -1.92
N GLY A 125 12.82 -0.59 -2.48
CA GLY A 125 11.94 0.17 -3.37
C GLY A 125 11.29 1.37 -2.66
N ILE A 126 10.83 1.18 -1.42
CA ILE A 126 10.26 2.28 -0.62
C ILE A 126 11.32 3.34 -0.29
N ALA A 127 12.54 2.94 0.01
CA ALA A 127 13.64 3.88 0.28
C ALA A 127 13.96 4.75 -0.94
N GLU A 128 13.91 4.19 -2.15
CA GLU A 128 14.12 4.95 -3.37
C GLU A 128 12.95 5.90 -3.68
N ILE A 129 11.70 5.48 -3.42
CA ILE A 129 10.52 6.36 -3.49
C ILE A 129 10.66 7.53 -2.50
N ASP A 130 11.12 7.26 -1.28
CA ASP A 130 11.37 8.29 -0.25
C ASP A 130 12.46 9.28 -0.69
N ARG A 131 13.52 8.80 -1.33
CA ARG A 131 14.57 9.67 -1.91
C ARG A 131 13.96 10.63 -2.93
N ILE A 132 13.18 10.13 -3.89
CA ILE A 132 12.51 10.96 -4.91
C ILE A 132 11.52 11.92 -4.25
N PHE A 133 10.72 11.44 -3.30
CA PHE A 133 9.77 12.27 -2.54
C PHE A 133 10.47 13.46 -1.88
N LYS A 134 11.59 13.24 -1.21
CA LYS A 134 12.38 14.32 -0.59
C LYS A 134 12.94 15.33 -1.61
N GLU A 135 13.33 14.85 -2.78
CA GLU A 135 13.79 15.74 -3.87
C GLU A 135 12.65 16.61 -4.44
N THR A 136 11.42 16.09 -4.49
CA THR A 136 10.25 16.88 -4.92
C THR A 136 9.86 17.96 -3.91
N LYS A 137 10.23 17.83 -2.64
CA LYS A 137 9.98 18.83 -1.59
C LYS A 137 10.96 20.01 -1.60
N LYS A 138 12.10 19.86 -2.27
CA LYS A 138 13.15 20.90 -2.35
C LYS A 138 12.94 21.88 -3.52
N ALA A 139 11.95 21.64 -4.36
CA ALA A 139 11.68 22.43 -5.56
C ALA A 139 10.75 23.60 -5.30
#